data_45e5b0e855240cc839238ef7e4066978
#
_entry.id   45e5b0e855240cc839238ef7e4066978
#
_cell.length_a   1.000
_cell.length_b   1.000
_cell.length_c   1.000
_cell.angle_alpha   90.00
_cell.angle_beta   90.00
_cell.angle_gamma   90.00
#
_symmetry.space_group_name_H-M   'P 1'
#
loop_
_entity.id
_entity.type
_entity.pdbx_description
1 polymer ?
#
loop_
_entity_poly.entity_id
_entity_poly.type
_entity_poly.pdbx_seq_one_letter_code
_entity_poly.pdbx_strand_id
1 'polypeptide(L)'
;CFQYRGDNIFPTDLINPQIAKIEKNEDHGTFIDLYRTQDGLVKHKLLSKYDNKPILEHPIDPKRKDKDGVIQVWEFPPPNRQSYGVYWAGIDIVASSVSNTSPSLNSIHIYKGSHNLSDEYTEDRIVSKFMSRTSDKMDFYKKAMLLLEWYNAEALVENNVTWFIEEAIKAKEQFRLARNPQWARDMTPQGISHINRPFGVLSGTKLIDKMIEAISSYIKEPTYVTYDENTGE
;
A
#
# COMPACT_ATOMS: atom_id res chain seq x y z
N CYS A 1 -2.35 14.82 8.53
CA CYS A 1 -3.47 15.70 8.10
C CYS A 1 -2.91 16.79 7.22
N PHE A 2 -3.18 16.75 5.94
CA PHE A 2 -2.87 17.85 5.02
C PHE A 2 -3.98 18.90 5.16
N GLN A 3 -3.84 19.82 6.10
CA GLN A 3 -4.64 21.05 6.13
C GLN A 3 -3.98 22.07 5.22
N TYR A 4 -4.48 22.19 4.01
CA TYR A 4 -4.16 23.31 3.13
C TYR A 4 -5.19 24.40 3.38
N ARG A 5 -4.80 25.48 4.08
CA ARG A 5 -5.50 26.78 4.22
C ARG A 5 -7.00 26.76 3.93
N GLY A 6 -7.78 26.07 4.77
CA GLY A 6 -9.22 26.23 4.82
C GLY A 6 -10.07 25.35 3.90
N ASP A 7 -9.53 24.82 2.79
CA ASP A 7 -10.26 23.92 1.90
C ASP A 7 -9.71 22.51 1.99
N ASN A 8 -10.60 21.53 2.11
CA ASN A 8 -10.20 20.12 2.07
C ASN A 8 -9.74 19.78 0.65
N ILE A 9 -8.55 19.20 0.53
CA ILE A 9 -8.00 18.77 -0.77
C ILE A 9 -8.89 17.70 -1.41
N PHE A 10 -9.49 16.84 -0.59
CA PHE A 10 -10.34 15.76 -1.04
C PHE A 10 -11.84 16.08 -0.81
N PRO A 11 -12.73 15.58 -1.67
CA PRO A 11 -14.17 15.80 -1.55
C PRO A 11 -14.73 15.07 -0.33
N THR A 12 -14.90 15.79 0.76
CA THR A 12 -15.36 15.25 2.05
C THR A 12 -16.79 14.72 2.01
N ASP A 13 -17.63 15.27 1.13
CA ASP A 13 -18.98 14.81 0.84
C ASP A 13 -19.01 13.38 0.27
N LEU A 14 -17.98 12.98 -0.47
CA LEU A 14 -17.84 11.63 -0.99
C LEU A 14 -17.13 10.68 -0.01
N ILE A 15 -16.17 11.20 0.77
CA ILE A 15 -15.33 10.38 1.67
C ILE A 15 -16.07 10.07 2.98
N ASN A 16 -16.73 11.05 3.60
CA ASN A 16 -17.35 10.86 4.92
C ASN A 16 -18.40 9.74 4.95
N PRO A 17 -19.28 9.57 3.94
CA PRO A 17 -20.20 8.44 3.90
C PRO A 17 -19.48 7.08 3.84
N GLN A 18 -18.36 7.00 3.13
CA GLN A 18 -17.57 5.78 3.04
C GLN A 18 -16.89 5.44 4.39
N ILE A 19 -16.32 6.45 5.06
CA ILE A 19 -15.76 6.28 6.41
C ILE A 19 -16.84 5.78 7.36
N ALA A 20 -18.01 6.44 7.40
CA ALA A 20 -19.12 6.04 8.27
C ALA A 20 -19.60 4.60 7.98
N LYS A 21 -19.61 4.18 6.71
CA LYS A 21 -19.96 2.81 6.33
C LYS A 21 -18.94 1.80 6.84
N ILE A 22 -17.65 2.09 6.70
CA ILE A 22 -16.55 1.23 7.17
C ILE A 22 -16.59 1.12 8.70
N GLU A 23 -16.75 2.23 9.41
CA GLU A 23 -16.83 2.27 10.87
C GLU A 23 -18.05 1.48 11.39
N LYS A 24 -19.21 1.66 10.76
CA LYS A 24 -20.43 0.94 11.12
C LYS A 24 -20.32 -0.57 10.92
N ASN A 25 -19.65 -1.00 9.87
CA ASN A 25 -19.53 -2.41 9.52
C ASN A 25 -18.34 -3.09 10.20
N GLU A 26 -17.47 -2.34 10.90
CA GLU A 26 -16.22 -2.82 11.50
C GLU A 26 -15.38 -3.65 10.51
N ASP A 27 -15.41 -3.28 9.23
CA ASP A 27 -14.70 -3.99 8.18
C ASP A 27 -13.21 -3.68 8.21
N HIS A 28 -12.52 -4.37 9.09
CA HIS A 28 -11.06 -4.30 9.21
C HIS A 28 -10.35 -5.36 8.38
N GLY A 29 -11.07 -6.10 7.54
CA GLY A 29 -10.53 -7.22 6.77
C GLY A 29 -10.16 -8.43 7.65
N THR A 30 -9.51 -9.38 7.03
CA THR A 30 -8.97 -10.59 7.69
C THR A 30 -7.52 -10.33 8.11
N PHE A 31 -7.16 -10.69 9.33
CA PHE A 31 -5.80 -10.54 9.84
C PHE A 31 -5.01 -11.80 9.60
N ILE A 32 -3.84 -11.65 9.02
CA ILE A 32 -2.97 -12.77 8.68
C ILE A 32 -1.51 -12.49 9.03
N ASP A 33 -0.75 -13.57 9.12
CA ASP A 33 0.70 -13.57 8.99
C ASP A 33 1.11 -14.41 7.77
N LEU A 34 2.22 -14.05 7.14
CA LEU A 34 2.75 -14.74 5.97
C LEU A 34 4.03 -15.47 6.32
N TYR A 35 4.17 -16.66 5.79
CA TYR A 35 5.38 -17.46 5.97
C TYR A 35 5.71 -18.25 4.70
N ARG A 36 6.98 -18.64 4.59
CA ARG A 36 7.45 -19.49 3.50
C ARG A 36 7.54 -20.92 3.98
N THR A 37 6.94 -21.83 3.25
CA THR A 37 7.00 -23.26 3.49
C THR A 37 8.36 -23.84 3.03
N GLN A 38 8.66 -25.09 3.40
CA GLN A 38 9.92 -25.76 3.02
C GLN A 38 10.07 -25.94 1.50
N ASP A 39 8.97 -26.09 0.78
CA ASP A 39 8.90 -26.13 -0.68
C ASP A 39 8.94 -24.73 -1.34
N GLY A 40 9.16 -23.69 -0.56
CA GLY A 40 9.36 -22.32 -1.03
C GLY A 40 8.09 -21.54 -1.32
N LEU A 41 6.90 -22.10 -1.10
CA LEU A 41 5.63 -21.41 -1.35
C LEU A 41 5.30 -20.43 -0.22
N VAL A 42 4.72 -19.29 -0.58
CA VAL A 42 4.17 -18.36 0.42
C VAL A 42 2.77 -18.81 0.80
N LYS A 43 2.57 -18.99 2.10
CA LYS A 43 1.27 -19.31 2.71
C LYS A 43 0.92 -18.33 3.81
N HIS A 44 -0.34 -18.26 4.17
CA HIS A 44 -0.84 -17.42 5.23
C HIS A 44 -1.32 -18.24 6.43
N LYS A 45 -1.27 -17.63 7.60
CA LYS A 45 -1.88 -18.09 8.83
C LYS A 45 -2.88 -17.04 9.29
N LEU A 46 -4.11 -17.46 9.57
CA LEU A 46 -5.12 -16.58 10.15
C LEU A 46 -4.72 -16.19 11.57
N LEU A 47 -4.88 -14.91 11.89
CA LEU A 47 -4.61 -14.35 13.20
C LEU A 47 -5.92 -13.97 13.91
N SER A 48 -5.92 -14.14 15.23
CA SER A 48 -7.04 -13.71 16.08
C SER A 48 -7.16 -12.18 16.08
N LYS A 49 -8.35 -11.66 15.86
CA LYS A 49 -8.64 -10.22 15.97
C LYS A 49 -8.53 -9.70 17.41
N TYR A 50 -8.57 -10.58 18.41
CA TYR A 50 -8.46 -10.20 19.82
C TYR A 50 -7.01 -9.92 20.22
N ASP A 51 -6.08 -10.71 19.71
CA ASP A 51 -4.67 -10.65 20.09
C ASP A 51 -3.84 -9.76 19.17
N ASN A 52 -4.36 -9.45 17.97
CA ASN A 52 -3.64 -8.73 16.94
C ASN A 52 -4.43 -7.47 16.56
N LYS A 53 -3.80 -6.31 16.71
CA LYS A 53 -4.44 -5.03 16.41
C LYS A 53 -3.75 -4.35 15.24
N PRO A 54 -4.47 -4.04 14.16
CA PRO A 54 -3.92 -3.27 13.07
C PRO A 54 -3.57 -1.86 13.57
N ILE A 55 -2.63 -1.22 12.87
CA ILE A 55 -2.39 0.20 13.03
C ILE A 55 -3.38 0.90 12.11
N LEU A 56 -4.36 1.58 12.69
CA LEU A 56 -5.41 2.31 11.95
C LEU A 56 -5.15 3.81 11.93
N GLU A 57 -4.34 4.29 12.88
CA GLU A 57 -4.10 5.71 13.09
C GLU A 57 -2.79 6.14 12.43
N HIS A 58 -2.85 7.26 11.73
CA HIS A 58 -1.66 7.96 11.25
C HIS A 58 -1.84 9.47 11.51
N PRO A 59 -0.94 10.11 12.22
CA PRO A 59 0.30 9.60 12.84
C PRO A 59 0.02 8.64 14.01
N ILE A 60 0.90 7.66 14.18
CA ILE A 60 0.78 6.73 15.32
C ILE A 60 1.04 7.45 16.65
N ASP A 61 0.28 7.09 17.69
CA ASP A 61 0.58 7.56 19.06
C ASP A 61 1.98 7.06 19.46
N PRO A 62 2.92 7.96 19.76
CA PRO A 62 4.28 7.57 20.18
C PRO A 62 4.30 6.69 21.43
N LYS A 63 3.26 6.76 22.29
CA LYS A 63 3.12 5.97 23.51
C LYS A 63 2.59 4.56 23.26
N ARG A 64 2.09 4.26 22.05
CA ARG A 64 1.62 2.93 21.70
C ARG A 64 2.74 1.91 21.86
N LYS A 65 2.50 0.87 22.67
CA LYS A 65 3.50 -0.19 22.94
C LYS A 65 3.66 -1.15 21.76
N ASP A 66 2.53 -1.57 21.17
CA ASP A 66 2.53 -2.45 20.01
C ASP A 66 2.61 -1.60 18.73
N LYS A 67 3.75 -1.67 18.07
CA LYS A 67 4.04 -0.96 16.80
C LYS A 67 4.26 -1.91 15.64
N ASP A 68 4.09 -3.21 15.86
CA ASP A 68 4.40 -4.22 14.84
C ASP A 68 3.30 -4.30 13.78
N GLY A 69 2.06 -3.96 14.15
CA GLY A 69 0.94 -4.03 13.22
C GLY A 69 0.63 -5.46 12.77
N VAL A 70 -0.33 -5.58 11.87
CA VAL A 70 -0.77 -6.85 11.29
C VAL A 70 -1.12 -6.66 9.82
N ILE A 71 -0.92 -7.70 9.01
CA ILE A 71 -1.36 -7.67 7.61
C ILE A 71 -2.88 -7.81 7.58
N GLN A 72 -3.54 -6.85 6.95
CA GLN A 72 -4.98 -6.83 6.72
C GLN A 72 -5.27 -7.22 5.28
N VAL A 73 -6.22 -8.11 5.08
CA VAL A 73 -6.62 -8.63 3.76
C VAL A 73 -8.13 -8.51 3.62
N TRP A 74 -8.59 -7.79 2.61
CA TRP A 74 -9.99 -7.69 2.21
C TRP A 74 -10.33 -8.63 1.06
N GLU A 75 -9.36 -8.93 0.20
CA GLU A 75 -9.47 -9.90 -0.87
C GLU A 75 -8.21 -10.75 -0.94
N PHE A 76 -8.38 -12.06 -0.83
CA PHE A 76 -7.27 -13.02 -0.96
C PHE A 76 -6.87 -13.14 -2.42
N PRO A 77 -5.56 -13.28 -2.72
CA PRO A 77 -5.17 -13.62 -4.09
C PRO A 77 -5.75 -14.98 -4.46
N PRO A 78 -6.17 -15.18 -5.72
CA PRO A 78 -6.68 -16.46 -6.17
C PRO A 78 -5.60 -17.55 -6.05
N PRO A 79 -5.99 -18.81 -5.84
CA PRO A 79 -5.07 -19.92 -5.60
C PRO A 79 -4.13 -20.19 -6.78
N ASN A 80 -4.57 -19.88 -7.98
CA ASN A 80 -3.75 -19.95 -9.18
C ASN A 80 -3.10 -18.59 -9.39
N ARG A 81 -1.76 -18.56 -9.52
CA ARG A 81 -1.02 -17.31 -9.72
C ARG A 81 -1.68 -16.49 -10.82
N GLN A 82 -2.12 -15.31 -10.45
CA GLN A 82 -2.61 -14.32 -11.39
C GLN A 82 -1.51 -13.93 -12.38
N SER A 83 -1.92 -13.55 -13.57
CA SER A 83 -1.04 -12.93 -14.54
C SER A 83 -0.38 -11.70 -13.92
N TYR A 84 0.85 -11.46 -14.30
CA TYR A 84 1.58 -10.26 -13.93
C TYR A 84 0.79 -9.00 -14.34
N GLY A 85 0.79 -7.97 -13.49
CA GLY A 85 0.14 -6.70 -13.79
C GLY A 85 -1.29 -6.54 -13.26
N VAL A 86 -1.85 -7.55 -12.58
CA VAL A 86 -3.17 -7.44 -11.92
C VAL A 86 -3.06 -6.68 -10.60
N TYR A 87 -1.98 -6.93 -9.85
CA TYR A 87 -1.74 -6.30 -8.55
C TYR A 87 -0.51 -5.41 -8.59
N TRP A 88 -0.67 -4.24 -8.00
CA TRP A 88 0.39 -3.26 -7.79
C TRP A 88 0.53 -2.95 -6.31
N ALA A 89 1.68 -2.47 -5.91
CA ALA A 89 1.87 -2.05 -4.53
C ALA A 89 2.48 -0.65 -4.45
N GLY A 90 2.04 0.13 -3.47
CA GLY A 90 2.73 1.33 -3.02
C GLY A 90 3.45 1.04 -1.70
N ILE A 91 4.72 1.39 -1.60
CA ILE A 91 5.52 1.23 -0.39
C ILE A 91 6.09 2.58 0.04
N ASP A 92 5.77 3.00 1.26
CA ASP A 92 6.39 4.12 1.95
C ASP A 92 7.21 3.60 3.13
N ILE A 93 8.45 4.07 3.26
CA ILE A 93 9.42 3.58 4.23
C ILE A 93 10.02 4.71 5.06
N VAL A 94 10.26 4.45 6.34
CA VAL A 94 10.91 5.41 7.23
C VAL A 94 12.42 5.19 7.33
N ALA A 95 13.15 6.27 7.55
CA ALA A 95 14.61 6.25 7.61
C ALA A 95 15.16 5.43 8.79
N SER A 96 14.47 5.44 9.92
CA SER A 96 14.92 4.79 11.15
C SER A 96 13.76 4.25 11.97
N SER A 97 13.86 2.98 12.33
CA SER A 97 12.95 2.32 13.28
C SER A 97 13.20 2.77 14.73
N VAL A 98 14.37 3.31 15.03
CA VAL A 98 14.87 3.54 16.39
C VAL A 98 14.33 4.81 17.05
N SER A 99 13.72 5.74 16.29
CA SER A 99 13.16 6.96 16.90
C SER A 99 11.88 6.65 17.67
N ASN A 100 11.94 6.79 18.99
CA ASN A 100 10.78 6.64 19.88
C ASN A 100 9.78 7.81 19.76
N THR A 101 10.15 8.89 19.11
CA THR A 101 9.38 10.14 19.03
C THR A 101 8.76 10.38 17.66
N SER A 102 9.22 9.71 16.61
CA SER A 102 8.66 9.89 15.27
C SER A 102 7.33 9.13 15.10
N PRO A 103 6.29 9.80 14.62
CA PRO A 103 4.98 9.18 14.35
C PRO A 103 4.91 8.44 13.01
N SER A 104 5.99 8.46 12.21
CA SER A 104 6.01 7.85 10.88
C SER A 104 6.01 6.32 10.94
N LEU A 105 5.39 5.70 9.96
CA LEU A 105 5.23 4.25 9.81
C LEU A 105 5.79 3.80 8.47
N ASN A 106 6.32 2.58 8.44
CA ASN A 106 6.46 1.86 7.17
C ASN A 106 5.08 1.38 6.74
N SER A 107 4.77 1.48 5.48
CA SER A 107 3.51 1.00 4.93
C SER A 107 3.67 0.33 3.58
N ILE A 108 2.85 -0.69 3.34
CA ILE A 108 2.62 -1.28 2.03
C ILE A 108 1.12 -1.45 1.83
N HIS A 109 0.64 -1.03 0.66
CA HIS A 109 -0.74 -1.21 0.23
C HIS A 109 -0.74 -1.98 -1.09
N ILE A 110 -1.51 -3.05 -1.15
CA ILE A 110 -1.74 -3.81 -2.39
C ILE A 110 -3.01 -3.32 -3.04
N TYR A 111 -2.89 -2.88 -4.26
CA TYR A 111 -3.95 -2.39 -5.12
C TYR A 111 -4.22 -3.39 -6.23
N LYS A 112 -5.49 -3.72 -6.46
CA LYS A 112 -5.94 -4.51 -7.60
C LYS A 112 -6.48 -3.56 -8.64
N GLY A 113 -5.86 -3.54 -9.83
CA GLY A 113 -6.33 -2.72 -10.93
C GLY A 113 -7.53 -3.34 -11.63
N SER A 114 -8.37 -2.51 -12.22
CA SER A 114 -9.44 -2.95 -13.11
C SER A 114 -8.79 -3.49 -14.40
N HIS A 115 -8.93 -4.78 -14.61
CA HIS A 115 -8.42 -5.41 -15.82
C HIS A 115 -9.56 -6.13 -16.53
N ASN A 116 -9.75 -5.77 -17.78
CA ASN A 116 -10.70 -6.42 -18.69
C ASN A 116 -10.09 -7.74 -19.23
N LEU A 117 -9.63 -8.62 -18.31
CA LEU A 117 -9.00 -9.90 -18.69
C LEU A 117 -10.02 -11.05 -18.85
N SER A 118 -11.24 -10.83 -18.44
CA SER A 118 -12.39 -11.73 -18.60
C SER A 118 -13.66 -10.89 -18.55
N ASP A 119 -14.80 -11.44 -18.95
CA ASP A 119 -16.11 -10.79 -18.96
C ASP A 119 -16.59 -10.32 -17.56
N GLU A 120 -15.78 -10.51 -16.52
CA GLU A 120 -16.03 -9.98 -15.18
C GLU A 120 -15.30 -8.64 -14.99
N TYR A 121 -16.07 -7.57 -14.85
CA TYR A 121 -15.59 -6.26 -14.44
C TYR A 121 -15.06 -6.35 -13.01
N THR A 122 -13.76 -6.17 -12.82
CA THR A 122 -13.14 -6.09 -11.49
C THR A 122 -12.88 -4.64 -11.13
N GLU A 123 -13.43 -4.23 -9.98
CA GLU A 123 -13.28 -2.87 -9.48
C GLU A 123 -11.85 -2.59 -9.00
N ASP A 124 -11.37 -1.39 -9.28
CA ASP A 124 -10.14 -0.84 -8.72
C ASP A 124 -10.25 -0.70 -7.20
N ARG A 125 -9.41 -1.40 -6.44
CA ARG A 125 -9.46 -1.32 -4.97
C ARG A 125 -8.18 -1.71 -4.27
N ILE A 126 -8.04 -1.24 -3.03
CA ILE A 126 -7.03 -1.75 -2.10
C ILE A 126 -7.52 -3.10 -1.55
N VAL A 127 -6.74 -4.15 -1.77
CA VAL A 127 -7.09 -5.52 -1.35
C VAL A 127 -6.32 -5.98 -0.11
N SER A 128 -5.19 -5.34 0.20
CA SER A 128 -4.42 -5.63 1.41
C SER A 128 -3.57 -4.43 1.82
N LYS A 129 -3.31 -4.33 3.12
CA LYS A 129 -2.33 -3.38 3.64
C LYS A 129 -1.55 -3.97 4.82
N PHE A 130 -0.34 -3.47 5.02
CA PHE A 130 0.46 -3.70 6.21
C PHE A 130 1.14 -2.40 6.61
N MET A 131 0.91 -1.98 7.83
CA MET A 131 1.52 -0.79 8.42
C MET A 131 2.24 -1.20 9.69
N SER A 132 3.49 -0.77 9.86
CA SER A 132 4.27 -1.13 11.04
C SER A 132 5.39 -0.15 11.32
N ARG A 133 5.85 -0.18 12.56
CA ARG A 133 7.09 0.45 12.99
C ARG A 133 7.86 -0.52 13.87
N THR A 134 8.22 -1.66 13.29
CA THR A 134 9.01 -2.69 13.96
C THR A 134 10.35 -2.14 14.45
N SER A 135 10.87 -2.66 15.54
CA SER A 135 12.20 -2.33 16.03
C SER A 135 13.29 -2.75 15.04
N ASP A 136 13.08 -3.83 14.31
CA ASP A 136 13.93 -4.27 13.19
C ASP A 136 13.26 -3.97 11.84
N LYS A 137 13.90 -3.10 11.05
CA LYS A 137 13.44 -2.79 9.69
C LYS A 137 13.36 -4.01 8.78
N MET A 138 14.14 -5.07 9.07
CA MET A 138 14.14 -6.30 8.28
C MET A 138 12.86 -7.11 8.46
N ASP A 139 12.14 -6.95 9.57
CA ASP A 139 10.84 -7.60 9.75
C ASP A 139 9.80 -7.01 8.81
N PHE A 140 9.81 -5.67 8.64
CA PHE A 140 8.96 -5.04 7.62
C PHE A 140 9.34 -5.50 6.22
N TYR A 141 10.64 -5.50 5.88
CA TYR A 141 11.13 -5.93 4.58
C TYR A 141 10.64 -7.35 4.24
N LYS A 142 10.87 -8.30 5.12
CA LYS A 142 10.48 -9.71 4.92
C LYS A 142 8.98 -9.85 4.69
N LYS A 143 8.16 -9.21 5.52
CA LYS A 143 6.69 -9.26 5.39
C LYS A 143 6.21 -8.59 4.11
N ALA A 144 6.78 -7.44 3.75
CA ALA A 144 6.46 -6.75 2.50
C ALA A 144 6.80 -7.59 1.27
N MET A 145 7.99 -8.21 1.24
CA MET A 145 8.40 -9.07 0.12
C MET A 145 7.55 -10.33 0.02
N LEU A 146 7.18 -10.97 1.14
CA LEU A 146 6.23 -12.09 1.14
C LEU A 146 4.86 -11.66 0.60
N LEU A 147 4.40 -10.46 0.97
CA LEU A 147 3.11 -9.93 0.52
C LEU A 147 3.13 -9.68 -0.99
N LEU A 148 4.21 -9.08 -1.52
CA LEU A 148 4.40 -8.90 -2.97
C LEU A 148 4.42 -10.23 -3.71
N GLU A 149 5.09 -11.23 -3.16
CA GLU A 149 5.15 -12.56 -3.78
C GLU A 149 3.78 -13.25 -3.76
N TRP A 150 3.06 -13.14 -2.66
CA TRP A 150 1.76 -13.80 -2.48
C TRP A 150 0.72 -13.27 -3.46
N TYR A 151 0.70 -11.95 -3.72
CA TYR A 151 -0.16 -11.33 -4.72
C TYR A 151 0.42 -11.33 -6.14
N ASN A 152 1.68 -11.74 -6.32
CA ASN A 152 2.42 -11.53 -7.57
C ASN A 152 2.42 -10.06 -8.02
N ALA A 153 2.58 -9.15 -7.06
CA ALA A 153 2.54 -7.71 -7.25
C ALA A 153 3.92 -7.13 -7.55
N GLU A 154 3.93 -6.03 -8.30
CA GLU A 154 5.08 -5.15 -8.48
C GLU A 154 4.90 -3.89 -7.65
N ALA A 155 5.96 -3.44 -6.97
CA ALA A 155 5.89 -2.35 -6.01
C ALA A 155 6.56 -1.07 -6.50
N LEU A 156 5.83 0.05 -6.44
CA LEU A 156 6.42 1.38 -6.50
C LEU A 156 6.82 1.82 -5.09
N VAL A 157 8.12 2.01 -4.86
CA VAL A 157 8.68 2.38 -3.56
C VAL A 157 8.96 3.87 -3.52
N GLU A 158 8.60 4.55 -2.43
CA GLU A 158 9.10 5.88 -2.16
C GLU A 158 10.59 5.81 -1.80
N ASN A 159 11.45 6.32 -2.69
CA ASN A 159 12.90 6.18 -2.62
C ASN A 159 13.58 7.41 -1.99
N ASN A 160 12.94 8.07 -1.05
CA ASN A 160 13.59 9.12 -0.23
C ASN A 160 14.59 8.48 0.74
N VAL A 161 14.34 7.22 1.09
CA VAL A 161 15.18 6.37 1.93
C VAL A 161 15.52 5.10 1.15
N THR A 162 16.79 4.76 1.02
CA THR A 162 17.26 3.75 0.05
C THR A 162 17.30 2.32 0.60
N TRP A 163 17.30 2.12 1.91
CA TRP A 163 17.60 0.83 2.54
C TRP A 163 16.76 -0.35 2.05
N PHE A 164 15.46 -0.12 1.77
CA PHE A 164 14.56 -1.17 1.31
C PHE A 164 14.96 -1.70 -0.08
N ILE A 165 15.25 -0.77 -0.99
CA ILE A 165 15.69 -1.09 -2.34
C ILE A 165 17.08 -1.75 -2.31
N GLU A 166 17.98 -1.27 -1.46
CA GLU A 166 19.31 -1.85 -1.28
C GLU A 166 19.23 -3.30 -0.81
N GLU A 167 18.35 -3.61 0.15
CA GLU A 167 18.12 -4.97 0.62
C GLU A 167 17.50 -5.85 -0.49
N ALA A 168 16.55 -5.33 -1.27
CA ALA A 168 15.99 -6.06 -2.40
C ALA A 168 17.04 -6.39 -3.47
N ILE A 169 17.98 -5.48 -3.73
CA ILE A 169 19.09 -5.73 -4.65
C ILE A 169 20.04 -6.81 -4.09
N LYS A 170 20.40 -6.73 -2.80
CA LYS A 170 21.25 -7.72 -2.14
C LYS A 170 20.60 -9.11 -2.16
N ALA A 171 19.30 -9.18 -1.92
CA ALA A 171 18.53 -10.43 -1.94
C ALA A 171 18.21 -10.92 -3.36
N LYS A 172 18.54 -10.14 -4.41
CA LYS A 172 18.19 -10.41 -5.82
C LYS A 172 16.68 -10.45 -6.07
N GLU A 173 15.92 -9.69 -5.30
CA GLU A 173 14.46 -9.59 -5.34
C GLU A 173 13.97 -8.28 -6.01
N GLN A 174 14.89 -7.47 -6.56
CA GLN A 174 14.59 -6.19 -7.20
C GLN A 174 13.64 -6.30 -8.41
N PHE A 175 13.44 -7.49 -8.95
CA PHE A 175 12.47 -7.73 -10.03
C PHE A 175 11.01 -7.51 -9.61
N ARG A 176 10.75 -7.44 -8.30
CA ARG A 176 9.44 -7.10 -7.74
C ARG A 176 9.24 -5.59 -7.55
N LEU A 177 10.26 -4.80 -7.84
CA LEU A 177 10.23 -3.36 -7.67
C LEU A 177 10.08 -2.67 -9.02
N ALA A 178 9.11 -1.76 -9.11
CA ALA A 178 8.92 -0.93 -10.28
C ALA A 178 10.11 0.00 -10.50
N ARG A 179 10.51 0.10 -11.74
CA ARG A 179 11.49 1.10 -12.13
C ARG A 179 10.90 2.50 -12.02
N ASN A 180 11.75 3.47 -11.76
CA ASN A 180 11.34 4.87 -11.74
C ASN A 180 10.71 5.24 -13.10
N PRO A 181 9.39 5.50 -13.17
CA PRO A 181 8.73 5.78 -14.43
C PRO A 181 9.15 7.14 -15.00
N GLN A 182 9.11 7.28 -16.34
CA GLN A 182 9.59 8.48 -17.01
C GLN A 182 8.87 9.75 -16.51
N TRP A 183 7.55 9.68 -16.35
CA TRP A 183 6.76 10.81 -15.84
C TRP A 183 7.18 11.29 -14.44
N ALA A 184 7.62 10.38 -13.56
CA ALA A 184 8.13 10.74 -12.23
C ALA A 184 9.55 11.32 -12.29
N ARG A 185 10.38 10.87 -13.24
CA ARG A 185 11.72 11.42 -13.47
C ARG A 185 11.66 12.90 -13.86
N ASP A 186 10.70 13.25 -14.70
CA ASP A 186 10.51 14.62 -15.17
C ASP A 186 10.08 15.58 -14.05
N MET A 187 9.58 15.04 -12.94
CA MET A 187 9.14 15.78 -11.75
C MET A 187 10.18 15.80 -10.63
N THR A 188 11.28 15.08 -10.79
CA THR A 188 12.33 15.00 -9.76
C THR A 188 13.09 16.32 -9.65
N PRO A 189 13.48 16.75 -8.43
CA PRO A 189 14.27 17.95 -8.22
C PRO A 189 15.58 17.95 -9.03
N GLN A 190 15.96 19.11 -9.56
CA GLN A 190 17.22 19.25 -10.29
C GLN A 190 18.42 18.85 -9.43
N GLY A 191 19.41 18.19 -10.04
CA GLY A 191 20.63 17.76 -9.38
C GLY A 191 20.62 16.34 -8.80
N ILE A 192 19.50 15.63 -8.84
CA ILE A 192 19.44 14.22 -8.45
C ILE A 192 19.59 13.34 -9.71
N SER A 193 20.64 12.53 -9.73
CA SER A 193 20.87 11.59 -10.84
C SER A 193 19.93 10.38 -10.75
N HIS A 194 19.08 10.19 -11.74
CA HIS A 194 18.24 9.00 -11.88
C HIS A 194 19.04 7.73 -12.23
N ILE A 195 20.24 7.89 -12.76
CA ILE A 195 21.10 6.75 -13.14
C ILE A 195 21.43 5.90 -11.93
N ASN A 196 21.59 6.53 -10.76
CA ASN A 196 21.92 5.85 -9.51
C ASN A 196 20.70 5.39 -8.72
N ARG A 197 19.48 5.67 -9.20
CA ARG A 197 18.20 5.32 -8.53
C ARG A 197 17.22 4.75 -9.53
N PRO A 198 17.49 3.54 -10.06
CA PRO A 198 16.66 2.96 -11.12
C PRO A 198 15.28 2.49 -10.66
N PHE A 199 15.08 2.30 -9.34
CA PHE A 199 13.83 1.82 -8.75
C PHE A 199 13.16 2.87 -7.89
N GLY A 200 11.82 2.81 -7.85
CA GLY A 200 11.01 3.68 -7.01
C GLY A 200 10.96 5.13 -7.48
N VAL A 201 10.35 5.97 -6.69
CA VAL A 201 10.17 7.41 -6.96
C VAL A 201 10.69 8.27 -5.83
N LEU A 202 11.18 9.45 -6.15
CA LEU A 202 11.55 10.47 -5.17
C LEU A 202 10.38 11.43 -5.01
N SER A 203 9.79 11.48 -3.81
CA SER A 203 8.72 12.41 -3.52
C SER A 203 9.27 13.82 -3.34
N GLY A 204 9.14 14.61 -4.39
CA GLY A 204 9.27 16.07 -4.36
C GLY A 204 7.87 16.71 -4.44
N THR A 205 7.78 18.01 -4.16
CA THR A 205 6.51 18.75 -4.14
C THR A 205 5.67 18.51 -5.39
N LYS A 206 6.26 18.61 -6.58
CA LYS A 206 5.57 18.40 -7.87
C LYS A 206 4.97 17.00 -8.01
N LEU A 207 5.68 15.98 -7.53
CA LEU A 207 5.19 14.60 -7.59
C LEU A 207 4.04 14.41 -6.60
N ILE A 208 4.17 14.95 -5.38
CA ILE A 208 3.13 14.91 -4.36
C ILE A 208 1.86 15.59 -4.87
N ASP A 209 1.97 16.78 -5.46
CA ASP A 209 0.83 17.50 -6.04
C ASP A 209 0.13 16.66 -7.11
N LYS A 210 0.90 16.02 -8.00
CA LYS A 210 0.37 15.13 -9.03
C LYS A 210 -0.33 13.90 -8.46
N MET A 211 0.22 13.31 -7.40
CA MET A 211 -0.40 12.17 -6.71
C MET A 211 -1.71 12.58 -6.02
N ILE A 212 -1.76 13.76 -5.41
CA ILE A 212 -2.97 14.32 -4.81
C ILE A 212 -4.05 14.54 -5.88
N GLU A 213 -3.69 15.14 -7.02
CA GLU A 213 -4.60 15.31 -8.16
C GLU A 213 -5.17 13.96 -8.63
N ALA A 214 -4.30 12.95 -8.81
CA ALA A 214 -4.71 11.61 -9.24
C ALA A 214 -5.67 10.95 -8.25
N ILE A 215 -5.37 11.01 -6.94
CA ILE A 215 -6.24 10.48 -5.89
C ILE A 215 -7.57 11.24 -5.85
N SER A 216 -7.54 12.57 -5.97
CA SER A 216 -8.75 13.37 -6.00
C SER A 216 -9.66 13.06 -7.20
N SER A 217 -9.05 12.82 -8.37
CA SER A 217 -9.77 12.38 -9.57
C SER A 217 -10.38 11.00 -9.38
N TYR A 218 -9.61 10.05 -8.87
CA TYR A 218 -10.08 8.70 -8.56
C TYR A 218 -11.29 8.70 -7.60
N ILE A 219 -11.26 9.52 -6.54
CA ILE A 219 -12.38 9.63 -5.59
C ILE A 219 -13.64 10.24 -6.26
N LYS A 220 -13.47 11.14 -7.23
CA LYS A 220 -14.57 11.80 -7.94
C LYS A 220 -15.14 10.98 -9.08
N GLU A 221 -14.35 10.09 -9.65
CA GLU A 221 -14.86 9.19 -10.70
C GLU A 221 -15.92 8.28 -10.09
N PRO A 222 -17.13 8.21 -10.71
CA PRO A 222 -18.14 7.26 -10.28
C PRO A 222 -17.62 5.83 -10.53
N THR A 223 -17.04 5.25 -9.51
CA THR A 223 -16.46 3.89 -9.56
C THR A 223 -17.54 2.81 -9.66
N TYR A 224 -18.82 3.17 -9.54
CA TYR A 224 -19.92 2.21 -9.49
C TYR A 224 -21.16 2.74 -10.20
N VAL A 225 -21.53 2.08 -11.27
CA VAL A 225 -22.93 1.84 -11.53
C VAL A 225 -23.34 0.73 -10.56
N THR A 226 -23.90 1.07 -9.41
CA THR A 226 -24.59 0.09 -8.57
C THR A 226 -25.77 -0.41 -9.40
N TYR A 227 -25.65 -1.61 -9.92
CA TYR A 227 -26.78 -2.29 -10.50
C TYR A 227 -27.77 -2.53 -9.36
N ASP A 228 -28.82 -1.76 -9.31
CA ASP A 228 -29.92 -2.01 -8.38
C ASP A 228 -30.68 -3.24 -8.92
N GLU A 229 -30.49 -4.38 -8.27
CA GLU A 229 -31.15 -5.63 -8.64
C GLU A 229 -32.70 -5.51 -8.65
N ASN A 230 -33.25 -4.46 -8.01
CA ASN A 230 -34.69 -4.23 -7.95
C ASN A 230 -35.22 -3.30 -9.05
N THR A 231 -34.38 -2.45 -9.62
CA THR A 231 -34.80 -1.49 -10.66
C THR A 231 -34.32 -1.84 -12.05
N GLY A 232 -33.29 -2.68 -12.18
CA GLY A 232 -32.74 -3.11 -13.47
C GLY A 232 -32.02 -1.99 -14.26
N GLU A 233 -31.71 -0.84 -13.59
CA GLU A 233 -30.99 0.29 -14.15
C GLU A 233 -29.60 0.44 -13.51
#